data_c2134a302f80458cbd22816a20d868cf
#
_entry.id   c2134a302f80458cbd22816a20d868cf
#
_cell.length_a   1.000
_cell.length_b   1.000
_cell.length_c   1.000
_cell.angle_alpha   90.00
_cell.angle_beta   90.00
_cell.angle_gamma   90.00
#
_symmetry.space_group_name_H-M   'P 1'
#
loop_
_entity.id
_entity.type
_entity.pdbx_description
1 polymer ?
#
loop_
_entity_poly.entity_id
_entity_poly.type
_entity_poly.pdbx_seq_one_letter_code
_entity_poly.pdbx_strand_id
1 'polypeptide(L)'
;AVIINEASLKRGLFRTTYYNTYQAFEEMEKMGSINVEKKFMNVMENNVIGLKAGYDYQQLDERTGIVKENTMVTEKSVIIGMGTNSITSIDTYVDNSVYAKKGQVGIVDKAFMTEGEEGKRIAKVRIRGERVPQIGDKFCSRAGQKGTIGIIMRECDMPCTEDGLRPDIIVNPHAMPSRMTIGHLVETLTSKTACLYGGFGDCTAFTNKGPKNVQYGEMLTKEGYHSTGNQILYNGMTGEQLETEIYFGPTYYLRLKHMPKDKINYRARGPRTALTRQTVQGRANNGGLRIGEMDRDCLVAHGMNSFIKESMMVRGDEYQMAICNKTGCIAVYNESSNIFLSPMSD
;
A
#
# COMPACT_ATOMS: atom_id res chain seq x y z
N ALA A 1 9.13 -15.26 -9.14
CA ALA A 1 9.84 -13.97 -9.07
C ALA A 1 10.30 -13.58 -10.47
N VAL A 2 10.45 -12.28 -10.70
CA VAL A 2 10.97 -11.71 -11.95
C VAL A 2 12.19 -10.85 -11.64
N ILE A 3 13.10 -10.74 -12.60
CA ILE A 3 14.24 -9.82 -12.56
C ILE A 3 13.89 -8.65 -13.46
N ILE A 4 14.15 -7.43 -13.00
CA ILE A 4 13.86 -6.20 -13.76
C ILE A 4 15.12 -5.40 -13.98
N ASN A 5 15.22 -4.75 -15.14
CA ASN A 5 16.34 -3.89 -15.49
C ASN A 5 16.22 -2.54 -14.77
N GLU A 6 17.27 -2.14 -14.03
CA GLU A 6 17.33 -0.86 -13.32
C GLU A 6 17.24 0.34 -14.25
N ALA A 7 17.91 0.29 -15.40
CA ALA A 7 17.90 1.41 -16.35
C ALA A 7 16.52 1.62 -16.97
N SER A 8 15.78 0.53 -17.23
CA SER A 8 14.39 0.62 -17.70
C SER A 8 13.48 1.28 -16.68
N LEU A 9 13.65 0.97 -15.38
CA LEU A 9 12.95 1.65 -14.31
C LEU A 9 13.29 3.15 -14.24
N LYS A 10 14.56 3.49 -14.37
CA LYS A 10 15.02 4.89 -14.39
C LYS A 10 14.49 5.68 -15.59
N ARG A 11 14.31 5.03 -16.74
CA ARG A 11 13.67 5.60 -17.93
C ARG A 11 12.14 5.73 -17.78
N GLY A 12 11.55 5.19 -16.74
CA GLY A 12 10.13 5.33 -16.41
C GLY A 12 9.27 4.09 -16.64
N LEU A 13 9.86 2.92 -16.87
CA LEU A 13 9.10 1.68 -17.02
C LEU A 13 8.26 1.42 -15.76
N PHE A 14 6.93 1.22 -15.94
CA PHE A 14 5.95 0.96 -14.88
C PHE A 14 5.86 2.02 -13.77
N ARG A 15 6.40 3.20 -13.97
CA ARG A 15 6.19 4.33 -13.09
C ARG A 15 4.71 4.73 -13.11
N THR A 16 4.10 4.89 -11.95
CA THR A 16 2.68 5.22 -11.81
C THR A 16 2.47 6.38 -10.86
N THR A 17 1.43 7.16 -11.12
CA THR A 17 0.93 8.15 -10.19
C THR A 17 -0.20 7.54 -9.37
N TYR A 18 -0.09 7.62 -8.06
CA TYR A 18 -1.06 7.10 -7.12
C TYR A 18 -1.84 8.24 -6.47
N TYR A 19 -3.16 8.13 -6.46
CA TYR A 19 -4.04 9.12 -5.89
C TYR A 19 -4.76 8.58 -4.66
N ASN A 20 -4.78 9.39 -3.59
CA ASN A 20 -5.60 9.16 -2.41
C ASN A 20 -6.56 10.31 -2.26
N THR A 21 -7.83 10.02 -2.01
CA THR A 21 -8.84 11.02 -1.74
C THR A 21 -9.28 10.96 -0.29
N TYR A 22 -9.20 12.10 0.37
CA TYR A 22 -9.75 12.33 1.70
C TYR A 22 -11.05 13.07 1.56
N GLN A 23 -12.03 12.68 2.34
CA GLN A 23 -13.35 13.27 2.32
C GLN A 23 -13.84 13.45 3.75
N ALA A 24 -14.44 14.60 4.02
CA ALA A 24 -15.07 14.91 5.30
C ALA A 24 -16.37 15.65 5.06
N PHE A 25 -17.28 15.53 6.01
CA PHE A 25 -18.62 16.11 5.95
C PHE A 25 -18.87 16.93 7.21
N GLU A 26 -19.58 18.04 7.07
CA GLU A 26 -20.21 18.71 8.19
C GLU A 26 -21.48 17.94 8.56
N GLU A 27 -21.45 17.27 9.68
CA GLU A 27 -22.55 16.43 10.15
C GLU A 27 -22.95 16.82 11.57
N MET A 28 -24.23 16.63 11.88
CA MET A 28 -24.69 16.63 13.26
C MET A 28 -24.57 15.21 13.83
N GLU A 29 -23.73 15.04 14.80
CA GLU A 29 -23.54 13.77 15.51
C GLU A 29 -24.29 13.79 16.84
N LYS A 30 -25.10 12.75 17.08
CA LYS A 30 -25.78 12.58 18.37
C LYS A 30 -24.82 11.93 19.35
N MET A 31 -24.40 12.67 20.36
CA MET A 31 -23.60 12.17 21.46
C MET A 31 -24.48 12.06 22.73
N GLY A 32 -25.15 10.90 22.90
CA GLY A 32 -26.19 10.73 23.90
C GLY A 32 -27.46 11.53 23.58
N SER A 33 -27.84 12.47 24.45
CA SER A 33 -28.99 13.38 24.25
C SER A 33 -28.62 14.74 23.62
N ILE A 34 -27.33 14.98 23.32
CA ILE A 34 -26.85 16.28 22.82
C ILE A 34 -26.48 16.13 21.33
N ASN A 35 -26.95 17.07 20.52
CA ASN A 35 -26.52 17.18 19.11
C ASN A 35 -25.25 18.00 19.06
N VAL A 36 -24.19 17.40 18.52
CA VAL A 36 -22.88 18.02 18.36
C VAL A 36 -22.63 18.26 16.88
N GLU A 37 -22.33 19.49 16.52
CA GLU A 37 -22.11 19.90 15.13
C GLU A 37 -20.62 19.88 14.81
N LYS A 38 -20.25 19.23 13.70
CA LYS A 38 -18.91 19.26 13.13
C LYS A 38 -18.82 20.35 12.09
N LYS A 39 -17.84 21.24 12.20
CA LYS A 39 -17.60 22.35 11.25
C LYS A 39 -16.18 22.35 10.72
N PHE A 40 -16.02 22.71 9.45
CA PHE A 40 -14.72 23.00 8.87
C PHE A 40 -14.21 24.35 9.38
N MET A 41 -12.98 24.36 9.88
CA MET A 41 -12.34 25.55 10.40
C MET A 41 -10.82 25.43 10.38
N ASN A 42 -10.13 26.57 10.42
CA ASN A 42 -8.71 26.57 10.75
C ASN A 42 -8.56 26.40 12.27
N VAL A 43 -8.12 25.22 12.67
CA VAL A 43 -7.99 24.83 14.09
C VAL A 43 -6.89 25.59 14.85
N MET A 44 -6.01 26.30 14.14
CA MET A 44 -4.96 27.11 14.76
C MET A 44 -5.46 28.49 15.20
N GLU A 45 -6.49 29.03 14.54
CA GLU A 45 -7.01 30.38 14.80
C GLU A 45 -8.19 30.38 15.79
N ASN A 46 -8.87 29.26 15.94
CA ASN A 46 -10.01 29.13 16.83
C ASN A 46 -9.58 28.51 18.18
N ASN A 47 -10.38 28.74 19.22
CA ASN A 47 -10.19 28.11 20.54
C ASN A 47 -10.45 26.60 20.48
N VAL A 48 -9.52 25.86 19.89
CA VAL A 48 -9.62 24.40 19.72
C VAL A 48 -8.78 23.69 20.76
N ILE A 49 -9.40 22.79 21.50
CA ILE A 49 -8.77 21.95 22.52
C ILE A 49 -8.51 20.56 21.93
N GLY A 50 -7.44 19.92 22.38
CA GLY A 50 -7.12 18.52 21.99
C GLY A 50 -6.29 18.37 20.73
N LEU A 51 -5.58 19.42 20.30
CA LEU A 51 -4.65 19.35 19.19
C LEU A 51 -3.58 18.28 19.45
N LYS A 52 -3.30 17.46 18.45
CA LYS A 52 -2.29 16.41 18.55
C LYS A 52 -0.88 16.98 18.49
N ALA A 53 -0.10 16.79 19.52
CA ALA A 53 1.30 17.23 19.57
C ALA A 53 2.12 16.58 18.45
N GLY A 54 2.91 17.39 17.74
CA GLY A 54 3.81 16.94 16.68
C GLY A 54 3.14 16.75 15.31
N TYR A 55 1.89 17.16 15.15
CA TYR A 55 1.23 17.26 13.84
C TYR A 55 1.34 18.67 13.28
N ASP A 56 1.41 18.78 11.96
CA ASP A 56 1.52 20.04 11.25
C ASP A 56 0.16 20.55 10.81
N TYR A 57 -0.30 21.62 11.46
CA TYR A 57 -1.55 22.32 11.19
C TYR A 57 -1.35 23.60 10.37
N GLN A 58 -0.11 24.07 10.16
CA GLN A 58 0.19 25.37 9.58
C GLN A 58 -0.18 25.49 8.10
N GLN A 59 -0.35 24.35 7.44
CA GLN A 59 -0.63 24.29 6.01
C GLN A 59 -2.12 24.42 5.66
N LEU A 60 -2.97 24.57 6.66
CA LEU A 60 -4.41 24.77 6.48
C LEU A 60 -4.72 26.18 6.00
N ASP A 61 -5.67 26.30 5.08
CA ASP A 61 -6.17 27.59 4.62
C ASP A 61 -7.01 28.28 5.70
N GLU A 62 -6.81 29.57 5.90
CA GLU A 62 -7.46 30.35 6.97
C GLU A 62 -8.99 30.37 6.87
N ARG A 63 -9.52 30.38 5.64
CA ARG A 63 -10.97 30.49 5.40
C ARG A 63 -11.69 29.14 5.41
N THR A 64 -11.07 28.14 4.79
CA THR A 64 -11.72 26.87 4.52
C THR A 64 -11.32 25.78 5.49
N GLY A 65 -10.18 25.93 6.17
CA GLY A 65 -9.60 24.89 7.01
C GLY A 65 -9.07 23.68 6.24
N ILE A 66 -8.94 23.76 4.91
CA ILE A 66 -8.43 22.68 4.08
C ILE A 66 -6.97 22.94 3.72
N VAL A 67 -6.17 21.92 3.57
CA VAL A 67 -4.77 22.04 3.12
C VAL A 67 -4.71 22.67 1.71
N LYS A 68 -3.77 23.59 1.49
CA LYS A 68 -3.58 24.29 0.20
C LYS A 68 -3.08 23.33 -0.88
N GLU A 69 -3.49 23.57 -2.13
CA GLU A 69 -2.98 22.83 -3.30
C GLU A 69 -1.46 22.98 -3.45
N ASN A 70 -0.82 21.99 -4.05
CA ASN A 70 0.63 21.89 -4.22
C ASN A 70 1.44 21.82 -2.91
N THR A 71 0.79 21.61 -1.78
CA THR A 71 1.46 21.43 -0.49
C THR A 71 1.96 19.99 -0.36
N MET A 72 3.17 19.82 0.17
CA MET A 72 3.71 18.48 0.47
C MET A 72 3.11 17.94 1.75
N VAL A 73 2.50 16.76 1.68
CA VAL A 73 1.86 16.07 2.78
C VAL A 73 2.76 14.95 3.29
N THR A 74 3.01 14.95 4.58
CA THR A 74 3.71 13.90 5.32
C THR A 74 2.73 13.09 6.18
N GLU A 75 3.18 12.02 6.84
CA GLU A 75 2.33 11.22 7.73
C GLU A 75 1.80 11.99 8.96
N LYS A 76 2.38 13.15 9.25
CA LYS A 76 1.99 14.03 10.36
C LYS A 76 1.25 15.29 9.91
N SER A 77 0.94 15.42 8.65
CA SER A 77 0.20 16.57 8.12
C SER A 77 -1.29 16.43 8.38
N VAL A 78 -1.91 17.53 8.75
CA VAL A 78 -3.36 17.67 8.82
C VAL A 78 -3.89 18.04 7.46
N ILE A 79 -4.90 17.33 6.98
CA ILE A 79 -5.42 17.50 5.60
C ILE A 79 -6.66 18.35 5.60
N ILE A 80 -7.59 18.10 6.54
CA ILE A 80 -8.84 18.85 6.69
C ILE A 80 -9.00 19.19 8.16
N GLY A 81 -8.99 20.48 8.47
CA GLY A 81 -9.26 21.00 9.80
C GLY A 81 -10.76 20.98 10.11
N MET A 82 -11.10 20.32 11.19
CA MET A 82 -12.48 20.22 11.69
C MET A 82 -12.51 20.41 13.18
N GLY A 83 -13.49 21.16 13.65
CA GLY A 83 -13.80 21.29 15.07
C GLY A 83 -15.21 20.79 15.37
N THR A 84 -15.36 20.20 16.54
CA THR A 84 -16.64 19.74 17.09
C THR A 84 -16.99 20.61 18.30
N ASN A 85 -18.20 21.15 18.40
CA ASN A 85 -18.59 21.99 19.51
C ASN A 85 -18.38 21.25 20.84
N SER A 86 -17.74 21.92 21.80
CA SER A 86 -17.56 21.37 23.14
C SER A 86 -18.90 21.38 23.90
N ILE A 87 -19.13 20.32 24.68
CA ILE A 87 -20.32 20.21 25.56
C ILE A 87 -20.20 21.14 26.78
N THR A 88 -18.96 21.52 27.14
CA THR A 88 -18.67 22.24 28.38
C THR A 88 -18.67 23.77 28.23
N SER A 89 -18.48 24.29 27.02
CA SER A 89 -18.47 25.75 26.77
C SER A 89 -18.86 26.07 25.33
N ILE A 90 -19.58 27.17 25.14
CA ILE A 90 -20.21 27.57 23.87
C ILE A 90 -19.16 28.00 22.84
N ASP A 91 -18.00 28.50 23.26
CA ASP A 91 -16.96 29.07 22.39
C ASP A 91 -15.70 28.20 22.24
N THR A 92 -15.75 26.95 22.69
CA THR A 92 -14.60 26.03 22.55
C THR A 92 -14.95 24.86 21.65
N TYR A 93 -13.98 24.51 20.81
CA TYR A 93 -14.09 23.37 19.90
C TYR A 93 -13.11 22.28 20.30
N VAL A 94 -13.47 21.03 20.01
CA VAL A 94 -12.59 19.88 20.17
C VAL A 94 -12.09 19.48 18.80
N ASP A 95 -10.79 19.21 18.66
CA ASP A 95 -10.17 18.82 17.40
C ASP A 95 -10.71 17.48 16.89
N ASN A 96 -11.31 17.51 15.71
CA ASN A 96 -11.79 16.35 14.95
C ASN A 96 -11.22 16.33 13.52
N SER A 97 -10.04 16.91 13.35
CA SER A 97 -9.40 17.06 12.05
C SER A 97 -9.05 15.72 11.40
N VAL A 98 -9.05 15.71 10.09
CA VAL A 98 -8.64 14.57 9.27
C VAL A 98 -7.14 14.62 9.03
N TYR A 99 -6.45 13.58 9.44
CA TYR A 99 -5.00 13.45 9.34
C TYR A 99 -4.59 12.56 8.16
N ALA A 100 -3.37 12.76 7.67
CA ALA A 100 -2.78 11.87 6.69
C ALA A 100 -2.68 10.45 7.26
N LYS A 101 -3.14 9.47 6.49
CA LYS A 101 -3.01 8.05 6.87
C LYS A 101 -1.58 7.58 6.65
N LYS A 102 -1.15 6.63 7.47
CA LYS A 102 0.19 6.04 7.39
C LYS A 102 0.50 5.50 5.98
N GLY A 103 1.64 5.90 5.45
CA GLY A 103 2.09 5.54 4.10
C GLY A 103 1.45 6.33 2.95
N GLN A 104 0.57 7.29 3.23
CA GLN A 104 -0.05 8.15 2.23
C GLN A 104 0.62 9.52 2.20
N VAL A 105 1.81 9.57 1.65
CA VAL A 105 2.64 10.75 1.49
C VAL A 105 2.62 11.21 0.04
N GLY A 106 2.57 12.51 -0.22
CA GLY A 106 2.58 13.04 -1.58
C GLY A 106 2.34 14.55 -1.60
N ILE A 107 1.88 15.03 -2.73
CA ILE A 107 1.56 16.45 -2.95
C ILE A 107 0.05 16.59 -3.11
N VAL A 108 -0.54 17.62 -2.53
CA VAL A 108 -1.96 17.93 -2.72
C VAL A 108 -2.19 18.31 -4.18
N ASP A 109 -2.96 17.50 -4.88
CA ASP A 109 -3.29 17.68 -6.29
C ASP A 109 -4.48 18.61 -6.46
N LYS A 110 -5.56 18.34 -5.73
CA LYS A 110 -6.76 19.19 -5.69
C LYS A 110 -7.37 19.22 -4.30
N ALA A 111 -7.80 20.39 -3.88
CA ALA A 111 -8.53 20.61 -2.65
C ALA A 111 -9.74 21.50 -2.95
N PHE A 112 -10.94 21.02 -2.67
CA PHE A 112 -12.15 21.78 -2.91
C PHE A 112 -13.24 21.45 -1.90
N MET A 113 -14.14 22.42 -1.73
CA MET A 113 -15.30 22.32 -0.89
C MET A 113 -16.56 22.42 -1.76
N THR A 114 -17.53 21.57 -1.52
CA THR A 114 -18.84 21.57 -2.19
C THR A 114 -19.94 21.57 -1.14
N GLU A 115 -21.14 21.92 -1.56
CA GLU A 115 -22.35 21.80 -0.74
C GLU A 115 -23.07 20.50 -1.06
N GLY A 116 -23.51 19.80 -0.03
CA GLY A 116 -24.33 18.59 -0.14
C GLY A 116 -25.83 18.91 -0.21
N GLU A 117 -26.65 17.86 -0.30
CA GLU A 117 -28.11 17.97 -0.48
C GLU A 117 -28.81 18.75 0.64
N GLU A 118 -28.28 18.75 1.86
CA GLU A 118 -28.85 19.44 3.01
C GLU A 118 -28.21 20.82 3.27
N GLY A 119 -27.48 21.40 2.31
CA GLY A 119 -26.76 22.65 2.49
C GLY A 119 -25.51 22.52 3.39
N LYS A 120 -25.14 21.30 3.78
CA LYS A 120 -23.93 21.03 4.54
C LYS A 120 -22.71 20.95 3.63
N ARG A 121 -21.58 21.46 4.11
CA ARG A 121 -20.35 21.48 3.33
C ARG A 121 -19.67 20.11 3.31
N ILE A 122 -19.09 19.78 2.17
CA ILE A 122 -18.30 18.57 1.94
C ILE A 122 -16.92 19.00 1.47
N ALA A 123 -15.89 18.63 2.19
CA ALA A 123 -14.51 18.85 1.80
C ALA A 123 -13.93 17.57 1.15
N LYS A 124 -13.28 17.76 0.00
CA LYS A 124 -12.54 16.67 -0.68
C LYS A 124 -11.13 17.16 -1.00
N VAL A 125 -10.16 16.36 -0.60
CA VAL A 125 -8.74 16.60 -0.86
C VAL A 125 -8.13 15.36 -1.52
N ARG A 126 -7.55 15.56 -2.70
CA ARG A 126 -6.84 14.52 -3.44
C ARG A 126 -5.34 14.72 -3.32
N ILE A 127 -4.64 13.70 -2.86
CA ILE A 127 -3.19 13.68 -2.74
C ILE A 127 -2.63 12.81 -3.85
N ARG A 128 -1.61 13.30 -4.54
CA ARG A 128 -0.87 12.64 -5.61
C ARG A 128 0.48 12.18 -5.10
N GLY A 129 0.79 10.92 -5.29
CA GLY A 129 2.11 10.34 -5.01
C GLY A 129 2.66 9.60 -6.22
N GLU A 130 3.96 9.66 -6.44
CA GLU A 130 4.63 8.88 -7.46
C GLU A 130 5.06 7.52 -6.90
N ARG A 131 4.88 6.48 -7.66
CA ARG A 131 5.26 5.11 -7.33
C ARG A 131 6.19 4.54 -8.39
N VAL A 132 7.48 4.52 -8.08
CA VAL A 132 8.50 3.79 -8.86
C VAL A 132 8.47 2.32 -8.42
N PRO A 133 8.56 1.34 -9.34
CA PRO A 133 8.59 -0.07 -8.98
C PRO A 133 9.72 -0.41 -8.00
N GLN A 134 9.41 -1.26 -7.04
CA GLN A 134 10.32 -1.72 -5.98
C GLN A 134 10.30 -3.24 -5.87
N ILE A 135 11.29 -3.82 -5.21
CA ILE A 135 11.32 -5.25 -4.90
C ILE A 135 10.03 -5.64 -4.14
N GLY A 136 9.39 -6.71 -4.58
CA GLY A 136 8.12 -7.19 -4.05
C GLY A 136 6.87 -6.67 -4.75
N ASP A 137 6.97 -5.63 -5.60
CA ASP A 137 5.85 -5.19 -6.43
C ASP A 137 5.43 -6.29 -7.39
N LYS A 138 4.13 -6.39 -7.63
CA LYS A 138 3.53 -7.46 -8.40
C LYS A 138 3.22 -7.05 -9.82
N PHE A 139 3.64 -7.88 -10.75
CA PHE A 139 3.42 -7.73 -12.18
C PHE A 139 2.72 -8.94 -12.77
N CYS A 140 2.10 -8.77 -13.91
CA CYS A 140 1.38 -9.83 -14.59
C CYS A 140 1.39 -9.60 -16.09
N SER A 141 1.49 -10.68 -16.88
CA SER A 141 1.15 -10.65 -18.30
C SER A 141 -0.36 -10.75 -18.51
N ARG A 142 -0.85 -10.53 -19.72
CA ARG A 142 -2.27 -10.74 -20.07
C ARG A 142 -2.73 -12.19 -19.92
N ALA A 143 -1.81 -13.14 -19.91
CA ALA A 143 -2.07 -14.56 -19.71
C ALA A 143 -2.19 -14.98 -18.22
N GLY A 144 -2.18 -14.03 -17.29
CA GLY A 144 -2.32 -14.32 -15.86
C GLY A 144 -1.06 -14.82 -15.17
N GLN A 145 0.12 -14.70 -15.78
CA GLN A 145 1.42 -15.06 -15.21
C GLN A 145 1.90 -14.02 -14.20
N LYS A 146 1.25 -13.96 -13.06
CA LYS A 146 1.61 -13.05 -11.98
C LYS A 146 2.96 -13.42 -11.35
N GLY A 147 3.80 -12.42 -11.14
CA GLY A 147 5.08 -12.55 -10.48
C GLY A 147 5.46 -11.30 -9.71
N THR A 148 6.33 -11.45 -8.74
CA THR A 148 6.86 -10.34 -7.94
C THR A 148 8.30 -10.04 -8.34
N ILE A 149 8.71 -8.77 -8.26
CA ILE A 149 10.12 -8.39 -8.45
C ILE A 149 10.93 -9.05 -7.33
N GLY A 150 11.90 -9.89 -7.72
CA GLY A 150 12.86 -10.49 -6.80
C GLY A 150 14.15 -9.69 -6.72
N ILE A 151 14.64 -9.23 -7.88
CA ILE A 151 15.88 -8.48 -8.00
C ILE A 151 15.69 -7.37 -9.02
N ILE A 152 16.30 -6.20 -8.76
CA ILE A 152 16.53 -5.14 -9.72
C ILE A 152 18.01 -5.20 -10.10
N MET A 153 18.28 -5.53 -11.37
CA MET A 153 19.63 -5.76 -11.88
C MET A 153 20.11 -4.56 -12.68
N ARG A 154 21.39 -4.23 -12.56
CA ARG A 154 22.00 -3.16 -13.38
C ARG A 154 21.98 -3.53 -14.85
N GLU A 155 21.84 -2.54 -15.73
CA GLU A 155 21.81 -2.78 -17.17
C GLU A 155 23.08 -3.43 -17.70
N CYS A 156 24.25 -3.11 -17.13
CA CYS A 156 25.52 -3.71 -17.52
C CYS A 156 25.60 -5.21 -17.22
N ASP A 157 24.92 -5.65 -16.15
CA ASP A 157 24.92 -7.04 -15.69
C ASP A 157 23.83 -7.88 -16.37
N MET A 158 22.90 -7.23 -17.07
CA MET A 158 21.83 -7.91 -17.82
C MET A 158 22.38 -8.64 -19.04
N PRO A 159 21.84 -9.82 -19.37
CA PRO A 159 22.19 -10.50 -20.60
C PRO A 159 21.83 -9.64 -21.82
N CYS A 160 22.60 -9.75 -22.90
CA CYS A 160 22.37 -9.00 -24.13
C CYS A 160 22.43 -9.90 -25.36
N THR A 161 21.74 -9.50 -26.42
CA THR A 161 21.83 -10.09 -27.73
C THR A 161 23.13 -9.64 -28.43
N GLU A 162 23.45 -10.25 -29.56
CA GLU A 162 24.58 -9.84 -30.42
C GLU A 162 24.44 -8.39 -30.85
N ASP A 163 23.22 -7.93 -31.12
CA ASP A 163 22.89 -6.55 -31.48
C ASP A 163 22.96 -5.56 -30.31
N GLY A 164 23.25 -6.03 -29.11
CA GLY A 164 23.32 -5.21 -27.90
C GLY A 164 21.95 -4.95 -27.22
N LEU A 165 20.87 -5.57 -27.65
CA LEU A 165 19.57 -5.46 -27.02
C LEU A 165 19.58 -6.15 -25.65
N ARG A 166 19.06 -5.47 -24.62
CA ARG A 166 18.95 -5.99 -23.26
C ARG A 166 17.48 -6.09 -22.86
N PRO A 167 17.08 -7.18 -22.18
CA PRO A 167 15.69 -7.31 -21.73
C PRO A 167 15.36 -6.31 -20.62
N ASP A 168 14.11 -5.90 -20.56
CA ASP A 168 13.56 -5.13 -19.45
C ASP A 168 13.19 -6.02 -18.27
N ILE A 169 12.68 -7.23 -18.58
CA ILE A 169 12.19 -8.21 -17.60
C ILE A 169 12.70 -9.59 -17.98
N ILE A 170 13.17 -10.32 -16.98
CA ILE A 170 13.48 -11.75 -17.09
C ILE A 170 12.49 -12.53 -16.21
N VAL A 171 11.82 -13.49 -16.82
CA VAL A 171 10.83 -14.36 -16.14
C VAL A 171 11.34 -15.78 -16.01
N ASN A 172 10.89 -16.49 -14.99
CA ASN A 172 11.23 -17.88 -14.79
C ASN A 172 10.47 -18.77 -15.80
N PRO A 173 11.17 -19.54 -16.65
CA PRO A 173 10.53 -20.39 -17.65
C PRO A 173 9.71 -21.53 -17.03
N HIS A 174 10.02 -21.97 -15.82
CA HIS A 174 9.26 -23.01 -15.12
C HIS A 174 7.80 -22.62 -14.79
N ALA A 175 7.46 -21.35 -14.90
CA ALA A 175 6.08 -20.90 -14.76
C ALA A 175 5.19 -21.27 -15.96
N MET A 176 5.75 -21.63 -17.10
CA MET A 176 5.01 -21.89 -18.34
C MET A 176 4.43 -23.31 -18.42
N PRO A 177 5.21 -24.40 -18.18
CA PRO A 177 4.71 -25.76 -18.39
C PRO A 177 3.55 -26.14 -17.48
N SER A 178 3.66 -25.85 -16.20
CA SER A 178 2.62 -26.22 -15.22
C SER A 178 1.31 -25.46 -15.39
N ARG A 179 1.36 -24.25 -15.91
CA ARG A 179 0.20 -23.37 -16.10
C ARG A 179 -0.37 -23.44 -17.51
N MET A 180 0.34 -24.09 -18.44
CA MET A 180 -0.06 -24.26 -19.83
C MET A 180 -0.47 -22.95 -20.52
N THR A 181 0.22 -21.84 -20.23
CA THR A 181 -0.06 -20.53 -20.78
C THR A 181 0.57 -20.35 -22.18
N ILE A 182 0.13 -21.19 -23.12
CA ILE A 182 0.64 -21.20 -24.50
C ILE A 182 0.36 -19.87 -25.19
N GLY A 183 -0.77 -19.23 -24.90
CA GLY A 183 -1.11 -17.90 -25.41
C GLY A 183 -0.06 -16.83 -25.13
N HIS A 184 0.63 -16.90 -23.98
CA HIS A 184 1.72 -15.99 -23.63
C HIS A 184 2.92 -16.16 -24.58
N LEU A 185 3.30 -17.38 -24.91
CA LEU A 185 4.38 -17.66 -25.85
C LEU A 185 4.02 -17.21 -27.25
N VAL A 186 2.79 -17.52 -27.72
CA VAL A 186 2.32 -17.07 -29.03
C VAL A 186 2.22 -15.55 -29.10
N GLU A 187 1.81 -14.88 -28.03
CA GLU A 187 1.83 -13.42 -27.93
C GLU A 187 3.23 -12.85 -28.16
N THR A 188 4.23 -13.38 -27.48
CA THR A 188 5.61 -12.92 -27.59
C THR A 188 6.16 -13.11 -29.00
N LEU A 189 5.88 -14.27 -29.63
CA LEU A 189 6.27 -14.57 -31.00
C LEU A 189 5.62 -13.61 -32.01
N THR A 190 4.31 -13.43 -31.88
CA THR A 190 3.53 -12.52 -32.74
C THR A 190 3.99 -11.07 -32.57
N SER A 191 4.22 -10.64 -31.33
CA SER A 191 4.68 -9.28 -31.02
C SER A 191 6.08 -9.01 -31.60
N LYS A 192 6.98 -9.99 -31.52
CA LYS A 192 8.31 -9.89 -32.13
C LYS A 192 8.22 -9.67 -33.65
N THR A 193 7.41 -10.46 -34.32
CA THR A 193 7.17 -10.33 -35.76
C THR A 193 6.51 -8.99 -36.09
N ALA A 194 5.50 -8.58 -35.31
CA ALA A 194 4.81 -7.32 -35.51
C ALA A 194 5.75 -6.09 -35.37
N CYS A 195 6.70 -6.14 -34.45
CA CYS A 195 7.71 -5.08 -34.30
C CYS A 195 8.64 -5.00 -35.53
N LEU A 196 9.02 -6.12 -36.11
CA LEU A 196 9.90 -6.14 -37.31
C LEU A 196 9.18 -5.62 -38.56
N TYR A 197 7.92 -5.99 -38.73
CA TYR A 197 7.12 -5.59 -39.91
C TYR A 197 6.34 -4.27 -39.70
N GLY A 198 6.38 -3.68 -38.54
CA GLY A 198 5.66 -2.42 -38.23
C GLY A 198 4.11 -2.57 -38.24
N GLY A 199 3.60 -3.77 -37.96
CA GLY A 199 2.18 -4.08 -38.00
C GLY A 199 1.60 -4.49 -36.65
N PHE A 200 0.34 -4.94 -36.67
CA PHE A 200 -0.36 -5.50 -35.51
C PHE A 200 -0.62 -6.98 -35.69
N GLY A 201 -0.45 -7.75 -34.63
CA GLY A 201 -0.86 -9.16 -34.60
C GLY A 201 -2.37 -9.28 -34.35
N ASP A 202 -3.09 -9.92 -35.25
CA ASP A 202 -4.51 -10.21 -35.06
C ASP A 202 -4.70 -11.38 -34.09
N CYS A 203 -5.30 -11.08 -32.93
CA CYS A 203 -5.58 -12.03 -31.85
C CYS A 203 -7.10 -12.26 -31.67
N THR A 204 -7.91 -11.97 -32.66
CA THR A 204 -9.37 -12.17 -32.60
C THR A 204 -9.68 -13.64 -32.33
N ALA A 205 -10.47 -13.91 -31.32
CA ALA A 205 -10.82 -15.26 -30.93
C ALA A 205 -11.68 -15.97 -32.01
N PHE A 206 -11.43 -17.28 -32.17
CA PHE A 206 -12.19 -18.20 -33.06
C PHE A 206 -12.17 -17.89 -34.57
N THR A 207 -11.45 -16.86 -35.00
CA THR A 207 -11.37 -16.47 -36.44
C THR A 207 -10.05 -16.88 -37.08
N ASN A 208 -9.13 -17.46 -36.35
CA ASN A 208 -7.80 -17.82 -36.82
C ASN A 208 -7.85 -18.99 -37.81
N LYS A 209 -7.21 -18.82 -38.94
CA LYS A 209 -6.98 -19.88 -39.93
C LYS A 209 -5.55 -20.42 -39.81
N GLY A 210 -5.40 -21.68 -39.44
CA GLY A 210 -4.12 -22.37 -39.32
C GLY A 210 -3.30 -22.02 -38.05
N PRO A 211 -2.15 -22.67 -37.85
CA PRO A 211 -1.30 -22.55 -36.70
C PRO A 211 -0.49 -21.24 -36.78
N LYS A 212 -0.73 -20.32 -35.85
CA LYS A 212 -0.08 -19.01 -35.80
C LYS A 212 1.45 -19.09 -35.60
N ASN A 213 1.94 -20.06 -34.86
CA ASN A 213 3.36 -20.29 -34.64
C ASN A 213 4.11 -20.58 -35.95
N VAL A 214 3.52 -21.30 -36.88
CA VAL A 214 4.13 -21.59 -38.18
C VAL A 214 4.18 -20.32 -39.03
N GLN A 215 3.05 -19.61 -39.16
CA GLN A 215 2.96 -18.40 -39.96
C GLN A 215 3.96 -17.32 -39.53
N TYR A 216 3.99 -17.00 -38.23
CA TYR A 216 4.92 -16.01 -37.67
C TYR A 216 6.35 -16.51 -37.63
N GLY A 217 6.58 -17.82 -37.45
CA GLY A 217 7.89 -18.43 -37.52
C GLY A 217 8.52 -18.31 -38.91
N GLU A 218 7.74 -18.54 -39.98
CA GLU A 218 8.22 -18.31 -41.38
C GLU A 218 8.54 -16.85 -41.64
N MET A 219 7.75 -15.91 -41.11
CA MET A 219 8.05 -14.49 -41.22
C MET A 219 9.34 -14.11 -40.50
N LEU A 220 9.58 -14.65 -39.30
CA LEU A 220 10.84 -14.42 -38.57
C LEU A 220 12.06 -14.98 -39.34
N THR A 221 11.91 -16.15 -39.93
CA THR A 221 13.00 -16.76 -40.73
C THR A 221 13.38 -15.92 -41.94
N LYS A 222 12.42 -15.25 -42.57
CA LYS A 222 12.70 -14.32 -43.69
C LYS A 222 13.53 -13.12 -43.26
N GLU A 223 13.38 -12.67 -42.01
CA GLU A 223 14.15 -11.56 -41.43
C GLU A 223 15.46 -12.01 -40.76
N GLY A 224 15.85 -13.29 -40.91
CA GLY A 224 17.10 -13.82 -40.35
C GLY A 224 17.04 -14.26 -38.90
N TYR A 225 15.84 -14.30 -38.27
CA TYR A 225 15.65 -14.79 -36.93
C TYR A 225 15.27 -16.28 -36.89
N HIS A 226 15.46 -16.92 -35.75
CA HIS A 226 15.01 -18.29 -35.57
C HIS A 226 13.47 -18.37 -35.56
N SER A 227 12.90 -19.40 -36.22
CA SER A 227 11.45 -19.57 -36.38
C SER A 227 10.69 -19.69 -35.04
N THR A 228 11.36 -20.17 -33.99
CA THR A 228 10.77 -20.29 -32.64
C THR A 228 10.83 -19.01 -31.83
N GLY A 229 11.53 -17.96 -32.31
CA GLY A 229 11.73 -16.72 -31.57
C GLY A 229 12.90 -16.74 -30.57
N ASN A 230 13.65 -17.83 -30.51
CA ASN A 230 14.83 -17.93 -29.66
C ASN A 230 15.97 -17.04 -30.20
N GLN A 231 16.82 -16.58 -29.29
CA GLN A 231 18.05 -15.85 -29.62
C GLN A 231 19.22 -16.30 -28.75
N ILE A 232 20.41 -16.17 -29.28
CA ILE A 232 21.65 -16.34 -28.52
C ILE A 232 21.86 -15.08 -27.67
N LEU A 233 22.09 -15.26 -26.39
CA LEU A 233 22.37 -14.19 -25.45
C LEU A 233 23.75 -14.38 -24.83
N TYR A 234 24.39 -13.27 -24.51
CA TYR A 234 25.66 -13.19 -23.81
C TYR A 234 25.44 -12.74 -22.37
N ASN A 235 26.18 -13.33 -21.44
CA ASN A 235 26.15 -12.95 -20.04
C ASN A 235 26.73 -11.53 -19.88
N GLY A 236 25.94 -10.62 -19.30
CA GLY A 236 26.38 -9.23 -19.11
C GLY A 236 27.54 -9.07 -18.14
N MET A 237 27.74 -10.01 -17.20
CA MET A 237 28.82 -9.94 -16.22
C MET A 237 30.13 -10.53 -16.72
N THR A 238 30.08 -11.68 -17.40
CA THR A 238 31.26 -12.40 -17.85
C THR A 238 31.58 -12.15 -19.34
N GLY A 239 30.60 -11.76 -20.13
CA GLY A 239 30.71 -11.62 -21.58
C GLY A 239 30.67 -12.94 -22.35
N GLU A 240 30.52 -14.07 -21.66
CA GLU A 240 30.45 -15.39 -22.28
C GLU A 240 29.06 -15.64 -22.87
N GLN A 241 29.01 -16.37 -23.96
CA GLN A 241 27.76 -16.83 -24.55
C GLN A 241 27.04 -17.80 -23.59
N LEU A 242 25.74 -17.63 -23.47
CA LEU A 242 24.93 -18.59 -22.73
C LEU A 242 24.87 -19.93 -23.51
N GLU A 243 24.91 -21.03 -22.75
CA GLU A 243 24.92 -22.38 -23.35
C GLU A 243 23.64 -22.72 -24.11
N THR A 244 22.54 -22.01 -23.79
CA THR A 244 21.21 -22.29 -24.32
C THR A 244 20.67 -21.06 -25.05
N GLU A 245 19.97 -21.29 -26.16
CA GLU A 245 19.16 -20.25 -26.79
C GLU A 245 18.04 -19.80 -25.87
N ILE A 246 17.81 -18.50 -25.79
CA ILE A 246 16.83 -17.88 -24.91
C ILE A 246 15.63 -17.38 -25.72
N TYR A 247 14.43 -17.73 -25.29
CA TYR A 247 13.20 -17.18 -25.84
C TYR A 247 13.08 -15.70 -25.49
N PHE A 248 13.15 -14.84 -26.50
CA PHE A 248 13.26 -13.40 -26.33
C PHE A 248 12.33 -12.64 -27.28
N GLY A 249 11.53 -11.74 -26.73
CA GLY A 249 10.63 -10.89 -27.51
C GLY A 249 9.79 -9.97 -26.65
N PRO A 250 9.08 -9.00 -27.24
CA PRO A 250 8.23 -8.09 -26.53
C PRO A 250 6.93 -8.78 -26.08
N THR A 251 6.49 -8.47 -24.86
CA THR A 251 5.25 -8.96 -24.27
C THR A 251 4.57 -7.85 -23.51
N TYR A 252 3.23 -7.82 -23.52
CA TYR A 252 2.47 -6.84 -22.77
C TYR A 252 2.41 -7.21 -21.29
N TYR A 253 2.96 -6.33 -20.44
CA TYR A 253 3.02 -6.49 -19.01
C TYR A 253 2.24 -5.41 -18.28
N LEU A 254 1.61 -5.78 -17.17
CA LEU A 254 0.79 -4.94 -16.32
C LEU A 254 1.36 -4.88 -14.91
N ARG A 255 1.44 -3.69 -14.32
CA ARG A 255 1.69 -3.54 -12.89
C ARG A 255 0.40 -3.69 -12.12
N LEU A 256 0.39 -4.57 -11.12
CA LEU A 256 -0.77 -4.80 -10.27
C LEU A 256 -0.77 -3.82 -9.09
N LYS A 257 -1.95 -3.54 -8.55
CA LYS A 257 -2.15 -2.65 -7.39
C LYS A 257 -1.56 -3.17 -6.08
N HIS A 258 -1.10 -4.42 -6.04
CA HIS A 258 -0.55 -5.04 -4.83
C HIS A 258 0.92 -4.67 -4.66
N MET A 259 1.17 -3.63 -3.89
CA MET A 259 2.50 -3.10 -3.60
C MET A 259 2.85 -3.31 -2.12
N PRO A 260 4.08 -3.72 -1.78
CA PRO A 260 4.51 -3.89 -0.39
C PRO A 260 4.36 -2.65 0.46
N LYS A 261 4.59 -1.47 -0.13
CA LYS A 261 4.42 -0.17 0.55
C LYS A 261 3.03 0.03 1.16
N ASP A 262 1.98 -0.52 0.53
CA ASP A 262 0.61 -0.43 1.04
C ASP A 262 0.27 -1.51 2.07
N LYS A 263 1.09 -2.55 2.17
CA LYS A 263 0.85 -3.71 3.02
C LYS A 263 1.72 -3.79 4.26
N ILE A 264 2.85 -3.06 4.26
CA ILE A 264 3.74 -3.02 5.43
C ILE A 264 2.98 -2.52 6.65
N ASN A 265 3.01 -3.28 7.72
CA ASN A 265 2.39 -2.92 8.98
C ASN A 265 3.38 -3.06 10.12
N TYR A 266 3.42 -2.05 10.99
CA TYR A 266 4.23 -2.02 12.20
C TYR A 266 3.54 -1.19 13.27
N ARG A 267 3.74 -1.56 14.52
CA ARG A 267 3.17 -0.87 15.67
C ARG A 267 4.10 -1.00 16.87
N ALA A 268 4.32 0.09 17.58
CA ALA A 268 4.93 0.07 18.90
C ALA A 268 3.85 0.20 19.98
N ARG A 269 3.19 1.36 20.05
CA ARG A 269 2.05 1.65 20.93
C ARG A 269 0.94 2.30 20.11
N GLY A 270 -0.31 2.13 20.51
CA GLY A 270 -1.44 2.70 19.79
C GLY A 270 -2.77 2.39 20.45
N PRO A 271 -3.90 2.68 19.79
CA PRO A 271 -5.23 2.54 20.35
C PRO A 271 -5.56 1.09 20.72
N ARG A 272 -6.33 0.93 21.78
CA ARG A 272 -6.87 -0.35 22.25
C ARG A 272 -8.39 -0.29 22.30
N THR A 273 -9.05 -1.44 22.20
CA THR A 273 -10.50 -1.54 22.35
C THR A 273 -10.89 -1.24 23.80
N ALA A 274 -11.99 -0.51 24.01
CA ALA A 274 -12.44 -0.13 25.35
C ALA A 274 -12.86 -1.36 26.20
N LEU A 275 -13.54 -2.33 25.58
CA LEU A 275 -14.09 -3.48 26.29
C LEU A 275 -13.01 -4.51 26.68
N THR A 276 -12.24 -4.99 25.70
CA THR A 276 -11.28 -6.09 25.89
C THR A 276 -9.88 -5.60 26.20
N ARG A 277 -9.60 -4.30 26.01
CA ARG A 277 -8.27 -3.68 26.14
C ARG A 277 -7.20 -4.29 25.25
N GLN A 278 -7.60 -5.07 24.26
CA GLN A 278 -6.72 -5.61 23.22
C GLN A 278 -6.41 -4.55 22.17
N THR A 279 -5.36 -4.75 21.40
CA THR A 279 -5.02 -3.86 20.31
C THR A 279 -6.10 -3.90 19.23
N VAL A 280 -6.46 -2.73 18.68
CA VAL A 280 -7.37 -2.66 17.54
C VAL A 280 -6.76 -3.33 16.32
N GLN A 281 -7.59 -3.77 15.38
CA GLN A 281 -7.16 -4.39 14.13
C GLN A 281 -7.10 -3.36 13.00
N GLY A 282 -6.24 -3.64 12.03
CA GLY A 282 -6.13 -2.87 10.79
C GLY A 282 -4.99 -1.85 10.78
N ARG A 283 -4.26 -1.84 9.68
CA ARG A 283 -3.14 -0.91 9.43
C ARG A 283 -3.60 0.55 9.49
N ALA A 284 -4.78 0.85 8.95
CA ALA A 284 -5.34 2.20 8.91
C ALA A 284 -5.61 2.77 10.32
N ASN A 285 -5.91 1.91 11.28
CA ASN A 285 -6.23 2.28 12.66
C ASN A 285 -4.99 2.23 13.58
N ASN A 286 -3.79 2.12 13.02
CA ASN A 286 -2.56 1.86 13.77
C ASN A 286 -2.71 0.61 14.67
N GLY A 287 -3.32 -0.43 14.10
CA GLY A 287 -3.63 -1.67 14.80
C GLY A 287 -2.42 -2.57 15.04
N GLY A 288 -2.60 -3.54 15.92
CA GLY A 288 -1.60 -4.54 16.24
C GLY A 288 -1.47 -5.62 15.17
N LEU A 289 -0.42 -6.42 15.30
CA LEU A 289 -0.17 -7.63 14.52
C LEU A 289 -0.79 -8.82 15.26
N ARG A 290 -1.35 -9.76 14.51
CA ARG A 290 -1.95 -10.96 15.08
C ARG A 290 -0.94 -12.11 15.08
N ILE A 291 -0.79 -12.76 16.24
CA ILE A 291 -0.18 -14.09 16.36
C ILE A 291 -1.32 -15.08 16.22
N GLY A 292 -1.32 -15.87 15.16
CA GLY A 292 -2.33 -16.91 14.95
C GLY A 292 -2.13 -18.11 15.87
N GLU A 293 -3.10 -19.02 15.89
CA GLU A 293 -3.05 -20.25 16.68
C GLU A 293 -1.88 -21.15 16.24
N MET A 294 -1.64 -21.26 14.94
CA MET A 294 -0.51 -22.02 14.39
C MET A 294 0.84 -21.40 14.75
N ASP A 295 0.93 -20.06 14.77
CA ASP A 295 2.14 -19.35 15.19
C ASP A 295 2.42 -19.60 16.69
N ARG A 296 1.37 -19.62 17.53
CA ARG A 296 1.48 -20.01 18.94
C ARG A 296 2.05 -21.41 19.08
N ASP A 297 1.54 -22.39 18.33
CA ASP A 297 1.99 -23.78 18.39
C ASP A 297 3.47 -23.89 18.02
N CYS A 298 3.92 -23.14 17.02
CA CYS A 298 5.32 -23.05 16.65
C CYS A 298 6.18 -22.47 17.79
N LEU A 299 5.74 -21.38 18.42
CA LEU A 299 6.44 -20.76 19.54
C LEU A 299 6.53 -21.68 20.76
N VAL A 300 5.47 -22.44 21.04
CA VAL A 300 5.46 -23.46 22.12
C VAL A 300 6.44 -24.59 21.80
N ALA A 301 6.47 -25.08 20.56
CA ALA A 301 7.40 -26.13 20.13
C ALA A 301 8.87 -25.67 20.26
N HIS A 302 9.16 -24.40 20.04
CA HIS A 302 10.49 -23.82 20.24
C HIS A 302 10.83 -23.50 21.71
N GLY A 303 9.90 -23.66 22.64
CA GLY A 303 10.12 -23.39 24.07
C GLY A 303 10.28 -21.90 24.40
N MET A 304 9.72 -20.98 23.59
CA MET A 304 9.83 -19.52 23.75
C MET A 304 8.86 -18.96 24.79
N ASN A 305 8.89 -19.50 26.02
CA ASN A 305 7.92 -19.19 27.08
C ASN A 305 7.89 -17.71 27.48
N SER A 306 9.07 -17.08 27.59
CA SER A 306 9.15 -15.66 27.96
C SER A 306 8.55 -14.76 26.89
N PHE A 307 8.80 -15.07 25.63
CA PHE A 307 8.21 -14.33 24.50
C PHE A 307 6.68 -14.51 24.45
N ILE A 308 6.17 -15.73 24.69
CA ILE A 308 4.74 -16.03 24.73
C ILE A 308 4.09 -15.21 25.86
N LYS A 309 4.65 -15.21 27.07
CA LYS A 309 4.16 -14.44 28.20
C LYS A 309 4.12 -12.94 27.87
N GLU A 310 5.22 -12.39 27.38
CA GLU A 310 5.28 -10.97 27.01
C GLU A 310 4.26 -10.62 25.93
N SER A 311 4.18 -11.42 24.86
CA SER A 311 3.32 -11.11 23.71
C SER A 311 1.83 -11.27 23.99
N MET A 312 1.45 -12.27 24.76
CA MET A 312 0.03 -12.59 25.03
C MET A 312 -0.52 -11.93 26.29
N MET A 313 0.33 -11.59 27.25
CA MET A 313 -0.06 -10.93 28.49
C MET A 313 0.35 -9.46 28.49
N VAL A 314 1.63 -9.15 28.66
CA VAL A 314 2.12 -7.78 28.86
C VAL A 314 1.77 -6.85 27.69
N ARG A 315 1.99 -7.29 26.46
CA ARG A 315 1.64 -6.54 25.23
C ARG A 315 0.21 -6.79 24.76
N GLY A 316 -0.46 -7.79 25.30
CA GLY A 316 -1.84 -8.14 25.01
C GLY A 316 -2.83 -7.36 25.89
N ASP A 317 -3.55 -8.08 26.72
CA ASP A 317 -4.67 -7.62 27.54
C ASP A 317 -4.46 -7.83 29.04
N GLU A 318 -3.22 -7.94 29.51
CA GLU A 318 -2.90 -8.02 30.95
C GLU A 318 -3.51 -6.83 31.68
N TYR A 319 -4.24 -7.12 32.73
CA TYR A 319 -4.85 -6.13 33.58
C TYR A 319 -4.76 -6.54 35.06
N GLN A 320 -4.43 -5.58 35.89
CA GLN A 320 -4.37 -5.75 37.33
C GLN A 320 -5.48 -4.93 37.97
N MET A 321 -6.16 -5.51 38.92
CA MET A 321 -7.27 -4.88 39.65
C MET A 321 -6.98 -4.89 41.13
N ALA A 322 -7.17 -3.76 41.76
CA ALA A 322 -7.05 -3.64 43.21
C ALA A 322 -8.37 -4.09 43.88
N ILE A 323 -8.28 -4.89 44.93
CA ILE A 323 -9.43 -5.36 45.73
C ILE A 323 -9.19 -4.96 47.17
N CYS A 324 -10.24 -4.42 47.83
CA CYS A 324 -10.19 -4.08 49.22
C CYS A 324 -10.23 -5.36 50.09
N ASN A 325 -9.22 -5.59 50.90
CA ASN A 325 -9.14 -6.77 51.77
C ASN A 325 -10.23 -6.81 52.88
N LYS A 326 -10.76 -5.64 53.26
CA LYS A 326 -11.80 -5.57 54.31
C LYS A 326 -13.20 -5.88 53.75
N THR A 327 -13.53 -5.36 52.60
CA THR A 327 -14.88 -5.42 52.02
C THR A 327 -15.03 -6.39 50.85
N GLY A 328 -13.93 -6.84 50.24
CA GLY A 328 -13.93 -7.63 49.03
C GLY A 328 -14.36 -6.87 47.77
N CYS A 329 -14.61 -5.57 47.87
CA CYS A 329 -15.04 -4.73 46.76
C CYS A 329 -13.84 -4.28 45.88
N ILE A 330 -14.13 -3.99 44.63
CA ILE A 330 -13.15 -3.40 43.72
C ILE A 330 -12.76 -2.02 44.21
N ALA A 331 -11.48 -1.78 44.40
CA ALA A 331 -10.92 -0.50 44.80
C ALA A 331 -10.45 0.30 43.59
N VAL A 332 -10.51 1.63 43.70
CA VAL A 332 -9.96 2.54 42.74
C VAL A 332 -8.49 2.78 43.07
N TYR A 333 -7.60 2.49 42.13
CA TYR A 333 -6.17 2.75 42.24
C TYR A 333 -5.77 3.93 41.36
N ASN A 334 -5.22 4.95 42.00
CA ASN A 334 -4.60 6.07 41.28
C ASN A 334 -3.09 5.87 41.22
N GLU A 335 -2.58 5.53 40.06
CA GLU A 335 -1.17 5.20 39.83
C GLU A 335 -0.25 6.40 40.07
N SER A 336 -0.68 7.63 39.72
CA SER A 336 0.14 8.84 39.85
C SER A 336 0.42 9.24 41.30
N SER A 337 -0.52 8.98 42.21
CA SER A 337 -0.41 9.30 43.63
C SER A 337 -0.19 8.06 44.51
N ASN A 338 -0.18 6.87 43.93
CA ASN A 338 -0.11 5.58 44.63
C ASN A 338 -1.14 5.44 45.77
N ILE A 339 -2.36 5.92 45.54
CA ILE A 339 -3.44 5.90 46.50
C ILE A 339 -4.47 4.85 46.09
N PHE A 340 -4.85 4.00 47.05
CA PHE A 340 -5.94 3.05 46.94
C PHE A 340 -7.15 3.61 47.66
N LEU A 341 -8.28 3.74 46.98
CA LEU A 341 -9.55 4.17 47.56
C LEU A 341 -10.56 3.02 47.47
N SER A 342 -11.08 2.63 48.60
CA SER A 342 -12.21 1.67 48.67
C SER A 342 -13.51 2.44 48.71
N PRO A 343 -14.48 2.19 47.83
CA PRO A 343 -15.79 2.88 47.87
C PRO A 343 -16.65 2.55 49.07
N MET A 344 -16.32 1.49 49.82
CA MET A 344 -17.15 0.91 50.86
C MET A 344 -16.44 0.84 52.22
N SER A 345 -15.23 1.35 52.34
CA SER A 345 -14.50 1.40 53.63
C SER A 345 -13.76 2.72 53.77
N ASP A 346 -13.89 3.37 54.88
CA ASP A 346 -13.08 4.50 55.32
C ASP A 346 -11.64 4.12 55.56
#